data_16e8b22e8a3414805651554bd175004e
#
_entry.id   16e8b22e8a3414805651554bd175004e
#
_cell.length_a   1.000
_cell.length_b   1.000
_cell.length_c   1.000
_cell.angle_alpha   90.00
_cell.angle_beta   90.00
_cell.angle_gamma   90.00
#
_symmetry.space_group_name_H-M   'P 1'
#
loop_
_entity.id
_entity.type
_entity.pdbx_description
1 polymer ?
#
loop_
_entity_poly.entity_id
_entity_poly.type
_entity_poly.pdbx_seq_one_letter_code
_entity_poly.pdbx_strand_id
1 'polypeptide(L)'
;MNTLSFNTSIGWIALSEDNNLITSIKFEKKKNKGKNQALTKLKKQILEFTKGKRKKFSVKLHLEGSILQKKIWKQLREIGYGTTKTYGEIAKVLHTSPRYVGNVCGQNNHLLVIP
;
A
#
# COMPACT_ATOMS: atom_id res chain seq x y z
N MET A 1 -4.05 11.32 -14.40
CA MET A 1 -3.31 10.36 -13.54
C MET A 1 -1.82 10.47 -13.81
N ASN A 2 -1.01 10.60 -12.79
CA ASN A 2 0.45 10.63 -12.91
C ASN A 2 1.04 9.30 -12.48
N THR A 3 2.14 8.91 -13.11
CA THR A 3 2.82 7.63 -12.85
C THR A 3 4.33 7.87 -12.72
N LEU A 4 4.95 7.24 -11.72
CA LEU A 4 6.38 7.30 -11.47
C LEU A 4 6.90 5.89 -11.26
N SER A 5 7.93 5.50 -12.00
CA SER A 5 8.58 4.19 -11.87
C SER A 5 10.06 4.39 -11.55
N PHE A 6 10.60 3.56 -10.66
CA PHE A 6 11.99 3.65 -10.24
C PHE A 6 12.49 2.30 -9.76
N ASN A 7 13.80 2.11 -9.82
CA ASN A 7 14.44 0.88 -9.36
C ASN A 7 14.86 1.00 -7.90
N THR A 8 14.70 -0.08 -7.15
CA THR A 8 15.10 -0.18 -5.74
C THR A 8 15.92 -1.43 -5.51
N SER A 9 16.45 -1.61 -4.29
CA SER A 9 17.15 -2.83 -3.91
C SER A 9 16.27 -4.08 -3.97
N ILE A 10 14.94 -3.92 -3.96
CA ILE A 10 13.98 -5.04 -4.03
C ILE A 10 13.29 -5.12 -5.40
N GLY A 11 13.73 -4.34 -6.39
CA GLY A 11 13.21 -4.37 -7.75
C GLY A 11 12.56 -3.06 -8.20
N TRP A 12 12.01 -3.08 -9.40
CA TRP A 12 11.29 -1.95 -9.96
C TRP A 12 9.92 -1.79 -9.28
N ILE A 13 9.60 -0.55 -8.95
CA ILE A 13 8.32 -0.17 -8.35
C ILE A 13 7.67 0.91 -9.20
N ALA A 14 6.39 0.77 -9.48
CA ALA A 14 5.59 1.76 -10.19
C ALA A 14 4.51 2.31 -9.27
N LEU A 15 4.43 3.63 -9.19
CA LEU A 15 3.47 4.37 -8.39
C LEU A 15 2.51 5.11 -9.31
N SER A 16 1.24 5.15 -8.94
CA SER A 16 0.23 5.97 -9.62
C SER A 16 -0.53 6.81 -8.60
N GLU A 17 -0.95 8.01 -9.00
CA GLU A 17 -1.74 8.91 -8.17
C GLU A 17 -2.84 9.57 -8.97
N ASP A 18 -3.87 10.02 -8.29
CA ASP A 18 -4.94 10.86 -8.82
C ASP A 18 -5.43 11.77 -7.70
N ASN A 19 -5.54 13.07 -7.97
CA ASN A 19 -5.94 14.09 -6.96
C ASN A 19 -5.12 14.02 -5.66
N ASN A 20 -3.81 13.81 -5.76
CA ASN A 20 -2.87 13.66 -4.64
C ASN A 20 -3.12 12.43 -3.77
N LEU A 21 -3.93 11.48 -4.22
CA LEU A 21 -4.13 10.18 -3.56
C LEU A 21 -3.41 9.09 -4.34
N ILE A 22 -2.72 8.21 -3.63
CA ILE A 22 -2.00 7.10 -4.25
C ILE A 22 -3.02 6.02 -4.64
N THR A 23 -3.13 5.76 -5.94
CA THR A 23 -4.07 4.78 -6.48
C THR A 23 -3.48 3.38 -6.60
N SER A 24 -2.17 3.27 -6.82
CA SER A 24 -1.51 1.96 -6.87
C SER A 24 -0.03 2.03 -6.58
N ILE A 25 0.49 0.94 -6.01
CA ILE A 25 1.92 0.66 -5.80
C ILE A 25 2.13 -0.79 -6.23
N LYS A 26 2.93 -1.02 -7.28
CA LYS A 26 3.13 -2.36 -7.85
C LYS A 26 4.59 -2.64 -8.15
N PHE A 27 4.97 -3.90 -8.09
CA PHE A 27 6.29 -4.34 -8.55
C PHE A 27 6.27 -4.48 -10.07
N GLU A 28 6.54 -3.39 -10.76
CA GLU A 28 6.63 -3.37 -12.22
C GLU A 28 7.41 -2.16 -12.69
N LYS A 29 7.89 -2.19 -13.95
CA LYS A 29 8.51 -1.05 -14.60
C LYS A 29 7.50 -0.44 -15.57
N LYS A 30 7.20 0.85 -15.39
CA LYS A 30 6.32 1.60 -16.27
C LYS A 30 7.00 2.87 -16.76
N LYS A 31 6.47 3.43 -17.85
CA LYS A 31 6.93 4.72 -18.35
C LYS A 31 6.42 5.83 -17.42
N ASN A 32 7.31 6.75 -17.05
CA ASN A 32 6.93 7.90 -16.23
C ASN A 32 5.99 8.82 -17.00
N LYS A 33 4.99 9.35 -16.29
CA LYS A 33 4.02 10.29 -16.85
C LYS A 33 3.67 11.36 -15.83
N GLY A 34 3.96 12.62 -16.17
CA GLY A 34 3.65 13.75 -15.30
C GLY A 34 4.57 13.84 -14.07
N LYS A 35 4.27 14.81 -13.22
CA LYS A 35 4.97 15.03 -11.94
C LYS A 35 3.95 15.35 -10.87
N ASN A 36 4.18 14.86 -9.65
CA ASN A 36 3.29 15.11 -8.52
C ASN A 36 4.06 14.99 -7.22
N GLN A 37 3.75 15.86 -6.24
CA GLN A 37 4.41 15.83 -4.94
C GLN A 37 4.12 14.56 -4.16
N ALA A 38 2.92 14.01 -4.26
CA ALA A 38 2.57 12.75 -3.59
C ALA A 38 3.44 11.59 -4.08
N LEU A 39 3.70 11.51 -5.40
CA LEU A 39 4.59 10.50 -5.96
C LEU A 39 6.04 10.70 -5.53
N THR A 40 6.54 11.93 -5.55
CA THR A 40 7.91 12.24 -5.13
C THR A 40 8.11 11.91 -3.64
N LYS A 41 7.15 12.27 -2.80
CA LYS A 41 7.17 11.97 -1.37
C LYS A 41 7.17 10.46 -1.12
N LEU A 42 6.30 9.71 -1.80
CA LEU A 42 6.21 8.27 -1.64
C LEU A 42 7.47 7.57 -2.13
N LYS A 43 8.04 7.99 -3.26
CA LYS A 43 9.33 7.46 -3.75
C LYS A 43 10.41 7.59 -2.68
N LYS A 44 10.54 8.78 -2.08
CA LYS A 44 11.51 9.03 -1.01
C LYS A 44 11.27 8.09 0.18
N GLN A 45 10.01 7.94 0.60
CA GLN A 45 9.66 7.07 1.72
C GLN A 45 9.95 5.59 1.42
N ILE A 46 9.69 5.13 0.21
CA ILE A 46 10.00 3.74 -0.21
C ILE A 46 11.52 3.52 -0.20
N LEU A 47 12.31 4.45 -0.73
CA LEU A 47 13.77 4.34 -0.72
C LEU A 47 14.31 4.32 0.71
N GLU A 48 13.76 5.13 1.62
CA GLU A 48 14.11 5.09 3.04
C GLU A 48 13.73 3.75 3.68
N PHE A 49 12.55 3.22 3.35
CA PHE A 49 12.08 1.93 3.84
C PHE A 49 13.01 0.78 3.40
N THR A 50 13.40 0.74 2.13
CA THR A 50 14.29 -0.32 1.61
C THR A 50 15.69 -0.26 2.20
N LYS A 51 16.09 0.89 2.75
CA LYS A 51 17.38 1.07 3.44
C LYS A 51 17.28 0.86 4.96
N GLY A 52 16.14 0.45 5.46
CA GLY A 52 15.90 0.25 6.89
C GLY A 52 15.76 1.54 7.70
N LYS A 53 15.59 2.70 7.04
CA LYS A 53 15.52 4.00 7.70
C LYS A 53 14.11 4.49 7.98
N ARG A 54 13.10 3.76 7.52
CA ARG A 54 11.69 4.12 7.69
C ARG A 54 10.85 2.88 7.96
N LYS A 55 9.90 3.00 8.87
CA LYS A 55 9.00 1.90 9.27
C LYS A 55 7.53 2.17 8.93
N LYS A 56 7.16 3.43 8.70
CA LYS A 56 5.77 3.85 8.42
C LYS A 56 5.72 4.77 7.21
N PHE A 57 4.58 4.75 6.52
CA PHE A 57 4.31 5.62 5.39
C PHE A 57 3.23 6.63 5.75
N SER A 58 3.41 7.89 5.35
CA SER A 58 2.50 8.99 5.68
C SER A 58 1.72 9.51 4.46
N VAL A 59 1.59 8.72 3.41
CA VAL A 59 0.85 9.11 2.20
C VAL A 59 -0.62 8.73 2.31
N LYS A 60 -1.47 9.48 1.62
CA LYS A 60 -2.89 9.18 1.53
C LYS A 60 -3.15 8.24 0.37
N LEU A 61 -3.93 7.20 0.61
CA LEU A 61 -4.28 6.19 -0.37
C LEU A 61 -5.70 6.41 -0.88
N HIS A 62 -5.91 6.16 -2.18
CA HIS A 62 -7.23 5.98 -2.73
C HIS A 62 -7.57 4.50 -2.71
N LEU A 63 -8.57 4.11 -1.90
CA LEU A 63 -9.02 2.73 -1.76
C LEU A 63 -10.33 2.54 -2.52
N GLU A 64 -10.37 1.58 -3.42
CA GLU A 64 -11.58 1.18 -4.14
C GLU A 64 -12.07 -0.16 -3.60
N GLY A 65 -13.39 -0.25 -3.41
CA GLY A 65 -14.02 -1.48 -2.93
C GLY A 65 -15.18 -1.21 -1.98
N SER A 66 -15.73 -2.28 -1.43
CA SER A 66 -16.82 -2.20 -0.46
C SER A 66 -16.33 -1.57 0.86
N ILE A 67 -17.30 -1.19 1.70
CA ILE A 67 -16.98 -0.67 3.05
C ILE A 67 -16.16 -1.68 3.84
N LEU A 68 -16.52 -2.98 3.77
CA LEU A 68 -15.81 -4.03 4.49
C LEU A 68 -14.40 -4.24 3.95
N GLN A 69 -14.19 -4.24 2.62
CA GLN A 69 -12.85 -4.31 2.03
C GLN A 69 -11.96 -3.16 2.51
N LYS A 70 -12.48 -1.94 2.51
CA LYS A 70 -11.74 -0.76 3.00
C LYS A 70 -11.39 -0.87 4.47
N LYS A 71 -12.28 -1.40 5.31
CA LYS A 71 -12.01 -1.64 6.73
C LYS A 71 -10.89 -2.67 6.93
N ILE A 72 -10.87 -3.72 6.11
CA ILE A 72 -9.80 -4.73 6.16
C ILE A 72 -8.46 -4.10 5.80
N TRP A 73 -8.38 -3.33 4.71
CA TRP A 73 -7.14 -2.67 4.31
C TRP A 73 -6.65 -1.67 5.37
N LYS A 74 -7.57 -0.95 6.03
CA LYS A 74 -7.21 -0.07 7.15
C LYS A 74 -6.60 -0.84 8.32
N GLN A 75 -7.18 -1.98 8.69
CA GLN A 75 -6.63 -2.84 9.75
C GLN A 75 -5.22 -3.32 9.39
N LEU A 76 -5.00 -3.71 8.14
CA LEU A 76 -3.68 -4.13 7.67
C LEU A 76 -2.66 -2.99 7.75
N ARG A 77 -3.04 -1.79 7.34
CA ARG A 77 -2.15 -0.63 7.36
C ARG A 77 -1.73 -0.25 8.79
N GLU A 78 -2.59 -0.48 9.76
CA GLU A 78 -2.34 -0.18 11.16
C GLU A 78 -1.45 -1.20 11.87
N ILE A 79 -1.10 -2.32 11.23
CA ILE A 79 -0.16 -3.29 11.80
C ILE A 79 1.21 -2.62 11.96
N GLY A 80 1.71 -2.57 13.20
CA GLY A 80 3.01 -1.97 13.48
C GLY A 80 4.15 -2.78 12.90
N TYR A 81 5.24 -2.12 12.53
CA TYR A 81 6.45 -2.77 12.03
C TYR A 81 6.96 -3.80 13.06
N GLY A 82 7.24 -5.01 12.60
CA GLY A 82 7.70 -6.10 13.46
C GLY A 82 6.62 -6.79 14.28
N THR A 83 5.35 -6.38 14.12
CA THR A 83 4.19 -7.05 14.72
C THR A 83 3.43 -7.84 13.67
N THR A 84 2.61 -8.79 14.12
CA THR A 84 1.80 -9.62 13.24
C THR A 84 0.36 -9.69 13.73
N LYS A 85 -0.56 -9.90 12.79
CA LYS A 85 -1.95 -10.25 13.08
C LYS A 85 -2.37 -11.39 12.17
N THR A 86 -3.17 -12.32 12.69
CA THR A 86 -3.75 -13.38 11.87
C THR A 86 -5.01 -12.88 11.16
N TYR A 87 -5.37 -13.53 10.07
CA TYR A 87 -6.64 -13.25 9.39
C TYR A 87 -7.84 -13.47 10.32
N GLY A 88 -7.72 -14.44 11.24
CA GLY A 88 -8.75 -14.71 12.24
C GLY A 88 -8.95 -13.56 13.22
N GLU A 89 -7.87 -12.92 13.67
CA GLU A 89 -7.94 -11.76 14.56
C GLU A 89 -8.63 -10.58 13.88
N ILE A 90 -8.28 -10.29 12.63
CA ILE A 90 -8.91 -9.22 11.85
C ILE A 90 -10.38 -9.54 11.58
N ALA A 91 -10.67 -10.78 11.20
CA ALA A 91 -12.04 -11.23 10.94
C ALA A 91 -12.93 -11.09 12.16
N LYS A 92 -12.42 -11.42 13.35
CA LYS A 92 -13.16 -11.31 14.61
C LYS A 92 -13.55 -9.85 14.91
N VAL A 93 -12.62 -8.92 14.74
CA VAL A 93 -12.86 -7.49 14.97
C VAL A 93 -13.91 -6.94 14.01
N LEU A 94 -13.89 -7.37 12.75
CA LEU A 94 -14.75 -6.86 11.69
C LEU A 94 -16.00 -7.71 11.44
N HIS A 95 -16.25 -8.74 12.25
CA HIS A 95 -17.41 -9.65 12.13
C HIS A 95 -17.51 -10.30 10.75
N THR A 96 -16.40 -10.85 10.26
CA THR A 96 -16.33 -11.55 8.98
C THR A 96 -15.54 -12.86 9.14
N SER A 97 -15.19 -13.53 8.04
CA SER A 97 -14.44 -14.79 8.06
C SER A 97 -12.95 -14.58 7.77
N PRO A 98 -12.06 -15.42 8.32
CA PRO A 98 -10.63 -15.40 7.97
C PRO A 98 -10.40 -15.60 6.47
N ARG A 99 -11.18 -16.43 5.83
CA ARG A 99 -11.10 -16.68 4.39
C ARG A 99 -11.37 -15.43 3.57
N TYR A 100 -12.38 -14.65 3.95
CA TYR A 100 -12.71 -13.39 3.29
C TYR A 100 -11.59 -12.37 3.47
N VAL A 101 -11.05 -12.25 4.68
CA VAL A 101 -9.91 -11.37 4.96
C VAL A 101 -8.72 -11.75 4.07
N GLY A 102 -8.39 -13.04 3.95
CA GLY A 102 -7.32 -13.51 3.08
C GLY A 102 -7.55 -13.16 1.61
N ASN A 103 -8.78 -13.32 1.12
CA ASN A 103 -9.13 -12.95 -0.26
C ASN A 103 -8.94 -11.45 -0.50
N VAL A 104 -9.37 -10.61 0.43
CA VAL A 104 -9.22 -9.15 0.33
C VAL A 104 -7.75 -8.74 0.39
N CYS A 105 -6.94 -9.39 1.21
CA CYS A 105 -5.49 -9.14 1.25
C CYS A 105 -4.84 -9.40 -0.11
N GLY A 106 -5.29 -10.43 -0.84
CA GLY A 106 -4.81 -10.74 -2.19
C GLY A 106 -5.18 -9.70 -3.24
N GLN A 107 -6.12 -8.82 -2.95
CA GLN A 107 -6.58 -7.75 -3.85
C GLN A 107 -5.89 -6.41 -3.56
N ASN A 108 -4.84 -6.40 -2.75
CA ASN A 108 -4.12 -5.18 -2.37
C ASN A 108 -3.42 -4.55 -3.57
N ASN A 109 -3.76 -3.29 -3.87
CA ASN A 109 -3.12 -2.49 -4.92
C ASN A 109 -2.08 -1.51 -4.38
N HIS A 110 -1.77 -1.56 -3.09
CA HIS A 110 -0.88 -0.61 -2.40
C HIS A 110 0.19 -1.35 -1.63
N LEU A 111 1.09 -2.04 -2.35
CA LEU A 111 2.19 -2.81 -1.74
C LEU A 111 3.01 -1.93 -0.81
N LEU A 112 3.62 -2.51 0.21
CA LEU A 112 4.45 -1.88 1.24
C LEU A 112 3.68 -0.97 2.20
N VAL A 113 2.81 -0.09 1.72
CA VAL A 113 2.00 0.80 2.58
C VAL A 113 0.90 -0.01 3.26
N ILE A 114 0.27 -0.93 2.54
CA ILE A 114 -0.60 -1.96 3.12
C ILE A 114 0.18 -3.26 3.08
N PRO A 115 0.62 -3.75 4.23
CA PRO A 115 1.47 -4.95 4.30
C PRO A 115 0.76 -6.24 3.89
#